data_a20515ebdb26d5e41b24fe0eabf4e01e
#
_entry.id   a20515ebdb26d5e41b24fe0eabf4e01e
#
_cell.length_a   1.000
_cell.length_b   1.000
_cell.length_c   1.000
_cell.angle_alpha   90.00
_cell.angle_beta   90.00
_cell.angle_gamma   90.00
#
_symmetry.space_group_name_H-M   'P 1'
#
loop_
_entity.id
_entity.type
_entity.pdbx_description
1 polymer ?
#
loop_
_entity_poly.entity_id
_entity_poly.type
_entity_poly.pdbx_seq_one_letter_code
_entity_poly.pdbx_strand_id
1 'polypeptide(L)'
;PEQAIEEAQRCLNCKHKPCMTGCPVSVRIPEFIAKVAEGKFEEAYAIIKTTNALPAVCGRVCPQEHQCEGKCVRGIKGEPVGIGRLERFCADYMMDKAVAVEKAEPNGHKVAVVGGGPSSLTVAGDLAKLGYDVTIYEAFHTAGGVLMYGIPEFRLPKAIVQHEIDNLTNMGVHIMTNMVIGRVLSIDELMGMGYEAVFVGSGAGLPRFMGIEGEGLVGVYSANEYLTRINLMKAYKDDYETPIMKSKNVAVVGGGNVAMDAARSAMRLGAEHVYIVYRRSMDELPARKEEVHHAQEEGIEFLVLNNPVKIVGDENGHVTVSYTHLRA
;
A
#
# COMPACT_ATOMS: atom_id res chain seq x y z
N PRO A 1 14.55 19.02 -8.01
CA PRO A 1 15.11 19.65 -6.79
C PRO A 1 14.52 21.04 -6.53
N GLU A 2 14.50 21.93 -7.51
CA GLU A 2 14.04 23.33 -7.36
C GLU A 2 12.58 23.40 -6.87
N GLN A 3 11.65 22.69 -7.50
CA GLN A 3 10.27 22.63 -7.06
C GLN A 3 10.10 22.05 -5.64
N ALA A 4 10.94 21.09 -5.26
CA ALA A 4 10.91 20.54 -3.91
C ALA A 4 11.38 21.57 -2.87
N ILE A 5 12.40 22.37 -3.20
CA ILE A 5 12.88 23.47 -2.33
C ILE A 5 11.79 24.54 -2.21
N GLU A 6 11.16 24.94 -3.33
CA GLU A 6 10.09 25.93 -3.33
C GLU A 6 8.89 25.46 -2.49
N GLU A 7 8.45 24.21 -2.67
CA GLU A 7 7.38 23.64 -1.86
C GLU A 7 7.74 23.55 -0.38
N ALA A 8 8.98 23.17 -0.06
CA ALA A 8 9.47 23.09 1.32
C ALA A 8 9.49 24.46 2.00
N GLN A 9 9.81 25.54 1.28
CA GLN A 9 9.81 26.91 1.80
C GLN A 9 8.41 27.40 2.19
N ARG A 10 7.35 26.76 1.74
CA ARG A 10 5.99 27.05 2.19
C ARG A 10 5.72 26.64 3.64
N CYS A 11 6.57 25.82 4.24
CA CYS A 11 6.40 25.34 5.61
C CYS A 11 6.58 26.46 6.62
N LEU A 12 5.62 26.63 7.52
CA LEU A 12 5.63 27.68 8.56
C LEU A 12 6.47 27.30 9.79
N ASN A 13 7.03 26.10 9.85
CA ASN A 13 7.73 25.55 11.01
C ASN A 13 6.97 25.81 12.34
N CYS A 14 5.71 25.39 12.40
CA CYS A 14 4.77 25.69 13.46
C CYS A 14 5.26 25.23 14.83
N LYS A 15 5.11 26.04 15.87
CA LYS A 15 5.53 25.73 17.26
C LYS A 15 4.96 24.41 17.77
N HIS A 16 3.68 24.12 17.48
CA HIS A 16 2.99 22.91 17.96
C HIS A 16 3.07 21.72 16.98
N LYS A 17 3.68 21.88 15.81
CA LYS A 17 3.95 20.84 14.80
C LYS A 17 2.76 19.89 14.56
N PRO A 18 1.53 20.37 14.24
CA PRO A 18 0.32 19.51 14.18
C PRO A 18 0.43 18.43 13.10
N CYS A 19 1.20 18.63 12.03
CA CYS A 19 1.46 17.61 11.02
C CYS A 19 2.11 16.34 11.59
N MET A 20 2.98 16.47 12.62
CA MET A 20 3.59 15.32 13.28
C MET A 20 2.55 14.45 14.01
N THR A 21 1.56 15.08 14.67
CA THR A 21 0.48 14.34 15.34
C THR A 21 -0.47 13.66 14.37
N GLY A 22 -0.47 14.09 13.11
CA GLY A 22 -1.20 13.44 12.03
C GLY A 22 -0.45 12.26 11.38
N CYS A 23 0.84 12.12 11.65
CA CYS A 23 1.64 11.02 11.13
C CYS A 23 1.63 9.84 12.11
N PRO A 24 1.17 8.63 11.71
CA PRO A 24 1.10 7.47 12.61
C PRO A 24 2.46 7.04 13.19
N VAL A 25 3.55 7.30 12.47
CA VAL A 25 4.93 6.98 12.89
C VAL A 25 5.70 8.20 13.36
N SER A 26 5.02 9.35 13.56
CA SER A 26 5.57 10.57 14.15
C SER A 26 6.85 11.08 13.47
N VAL A 27 6.93 11.03 12.15
CA VAL A 27 8.05 11.61 11.39
C VAL A 27 8.26 13.07 11.80
N ARG A 28 9.50 13.49 12.02
CA ARG A 28 9.86 14.86 12.36
C ARG A 28 9.72 15.80 11.16
N ILE A 29 8.45 15.98 10.74
CA ILE A 29 8.08 16.62 9.47
C ILE A 29 8.66 18.01 9.29
N PRO A 30 8.53 19.00 10.23
CA PRO A 30 9.13 20.32 10.02
C PRO A 30 10.64 20.29 9.90
N GLU A 31 11.29 19.32 10.55
CA GLU A 31 12.74 19.20 10.54
C GLU A 31 13.26 18.71 9.18
N PHE A 32 12.66 17.65 8.63
CA PHE A 32 13.08 17.19 7.30
C PHE A 32 12.74 18.21 6.21
N ILE A 33 11.57 18.88 6.31
CA ILE A 33 11.19 19.92 5.34
C ILE A 33 12.16 21.09 5.38
N ALA A 34 12.63 21.51 6.57
CA ALA A 34 13.65 22.55 6.69
C ALA A 34 14.95 22.14 5.96
N LYS A 35 15.34 20.86 6.05
CA LYS A 35 16.50 20.35 5.31
C LYS A 35 16.29 20.34 3.79
N VAL A 36 15.09 20.01 3.33
CA VAL A 36 14.74 20.12 1.91
C VAL A 36 14.83 21.56 1.44
N ALA A 37 14.32 22.52 2.23
CA ALA A 37 14.40 23.95 1.90
C ALA A 37 15.85 24.48 1.83
N GLU A 38 16.78 23.87 2.60
CA GLU A 38 18.21 24.15 2.55
C GLU A 38 18.95 23.44 1.40
N GLY A 39 18.26 22.58 0.61
CA GLY A 39 18.87 21.74 -0.42
C GLY A 39 19.66 20.54 0.12
N LYS A 40 19.52 20.22 1.42
CA LYS A 40 20.22 19.13 2.12
C LYS A 40 19.36 17.86 2.12
N PHE A 41 19.17 17.25 0.96
CA PHE A 41 18.22 16.14 0.76
C PHE A 41 18.65 14.88 1.50
N GLU A 42 19.93 14.60 1.63
CA GLU A 42 20.46 13.45 2.39
C GLU A 42 20.16 13.58 3.89
N GLU A 43 20.36 14.77 4.46
CA GLU A 43 20.01 15.03 5.86
C GLU A 43 18.49 14.92 6.08
N ALA A 44 17.69 15.41 5.12
CA ALA A 44 16.23 15.29 5.15
C ALA A 44 15.80 13.82 5.17
N TYR A 45 16.36 12.99 4.29
CA TYR A 45 16.10 11.54 4.25
C TYR A 45 16.49 10.85 5.55
N ALA A 46 17.66 11.15 6.10
CA ALA A 46 18.13 10.61 7.37
C ALA A 46 17.13 10.90 8.52
N ILE A 47 16.57 12.13 8.55
CA ILE A 47 15.53 12.49 9.51
C ILE A 47 14.27 11.64 9.33
N ILE A 48 13.81 11.44 8.10
CA ILE A 48 12.63 10.60 7.81
C ILE A 48 12.87 9.15 8.28
N LYS A 49 14.04 8.59 7.96
CA LYS A 49 14.42 7.20 8.29
C LYS A 49 14.55 6.93 9.79
N THR A 50 14.57 7.95 10.65
CA THR A 50 14.59 7.74 12.11
C THR A 50 13.35 7.01 12.62
N THR A 51 12.19 7.21 11.99
CA THR A 51 10.90 6.64 12.43
C THR A 51 10.12 5.97 11.31
N ASN A 52 10.42 6.27 10.04
CA ASN A 52 9.76 5.64 8.89
C ASN A 52 10.73 4.67 8.18
N ALA A 53 10.42 3.38 8.26
CA ALA A 53 11.23 2.34 7.61
C ALA A 53 11.07 2.31 6.08
N LEU A 54 9.91 2.76 5.54
CA LEU A 54 9.51 2.63 4.14
C LEU A 54 9.13 3.97 3.49
N PRO A 55 10.01 4.98 3.47
CA PRO A 55 9.64 6.33 3.02
C PRO A 55 9.27 6.40 1.54
N ALA A 56 9.88 5.60 0.67
CA ALA A 56 9.55 5.57 -0.75
C ALA A 56 8.13 5.03 -1.00
N VAL A 57 7.66 4.12 -0.15
CA VAL A 57 6.29 3.60 -0.14
C VAL A 57 5.34 4.64 0.45
N CYS A 58 5.63 5.15 1.65
CA CYS A 58 4.77 6.09 2.37
C CYS A 58 4.51 7.37 1.57
N GLY A 59 5.53 7.94 0.95
CA GLY A 59 5.40 9.12 0.10
C GLY A 59 4.49 8.93 -1.13
N ARG A 60 4.21 7.67 -1.52
CA ARG A 60 3.33 7.33 -2.65
C ARG A 60 1.92 6.94 -2.26
N VAL A 61 1.76 6.20 -1.15
CA VAL A 61 0.48 5.50 -0.86
C VAL A 61 -0.20 5.88 0.44
N CYS A 62 0.46 6.61 1.35
CA CYS A 62 -0.21 7.13 2.54
C CYS A 62 -1.36 8.07 2.16
N PRO A 63 -2.50 8.03 2.87
CA PRO A 63 -3.58 9.00 2.71
C PRO A 63 -3.24 10.32 3.43
N GLN A 64 -2.27 11.07 2.92
CA GLN A 64 -1.72 12.26 3.57
C GLN A 64 -2.77 13.32 3.87
N GLU A 65 -3.78 13.46 3.00
CA GLU A 65 -4.91 14.37 3.18
C GLU A 65 -5.75 14.09 4.44
N HIS A 66 -5.72 12.86 4.96
CA HIS A 66 -6.37 12.45 6.21
C HIS A 66 -5.39 12.33 7.38
N GLN A 67 -4.10 12.46 7.11
CA GLN A 67 -3.01 12.31 8.08
C GLN A 67 -2.23 13.62 8.26
N CYS A 68 -0.96 13.64 7.86
CA CYS A 68 -0.06 14.76 8.08
C CYS A 68 -0.49 16.05 7.35
N GLU A 69 -0.87 15.98 6.08
CA GLU A 69 -1.32 17.12 5.29
C GLU A 69 -2.67 17.65 5.78
N GLY A 70 -3.59 16.75 6.17
CA GLY A 70 -4.87 17.14 6.77
C GLY A 70 -4.76 17.90 8.10
N LYS A 71 -3.58 17.88 8.74
CA LYS A 71 -3.27 18.66 9.95
C LYS A 71 -2.39 19.88 9.66
N CYS A 72 -2.01 20.09 8.41
CA CYS A 72 -1.13 21.22 8.05
C CYS A 72 -1.87 22.56 8.22
N VAL A 73 -1.27 23.50 8.97
CA VAL A 73 -1.86 24.82 9.22
C VAL A 73 -2.06 25.62 7.92
N ARG A 74 -1.22 25.41 6.91
CA ARG A 74 -1.40 26.05 5.59
C ARG A 74 -2.72 25.65 4.93
N GLY A 75 -3.19 24.41 5.17
CA GLY A 75 -4.46 23.92 4.64
C GLY A 75 -5.72 24.61 5.19
N ILE A 76 -5.60 25.44 6.25
CA ILE A 76 -6.74 26.21 6.80
C ILE A 76 -7.20 27.33 5.84
N LYS A 77 -6.27 27.93 5.10
CA LYS A 77 -6.54 29.07 4.20
C LYS A 77 -6.02 28.88 2.77
N GLY A 78 -5.74 27.65 2.38
CA GLY A 78 -5.22 27.31 1.05
C GLY A 78 -4.77 25.87 1.01
N GLU A 79 -3.84 25.55 0.11
CA GLU A 79 -3.30 24.21 -0.01
C GLU A 79 -2.30 23.89 1.12
N PRO A 80 -2.38 22.72 1.74
CA PRO A 80 -1.38 22.25 2.67
C PRO A 80 -0.02 22.15 1.98
N VAL A 81 1.06 22.04 2.76
CA VAL A 81 2.37 21.67 2.22
C VAL A 81 2.30 20.23 1.75
N GLY A 82 2.81 19.94 0.56
CA GLY A 82 2.86 18.60 -0.04
C GLY A 82 3.87 17.69 0.68
N ILE A 83 3.56 17.33 1.92
CA ILE A 83 4.45 16.59 2.82
C ILE A 83 4.82 15.23 2.23
N GLY A 84 3.82 14.50 1.74
CA GLY A 84 4.03 13.20 1.11
C GLY A 84 4.85 13.29 -0.17
N ARG A 85 4.67 14.35 -0.97
CA ARG A 85 5.46 14.59 -2.19
C ARG A 85 6.92 14.91 -1.85
N LEU A 86 7.17 15.67 -0.79
CA LEU A 86 8.52 15.95 -0.30
C LEU A 86 9.19 14.70 0.28
N GLU A 87 8.45 13.87 1.03
CA GLU A 87 8.94 12.59 1.52
C GLU A 87 9.30 11.65 0.36
N ARG A 88 8.42 11.53 -0.64
CA ARG A 88 8.69 10.79 -1.87
C ARG A 88 9.94 11.30 -2.59
N PHE A 89 10.06 12.61 -2.74
CA PHE A 89 11.22 13.23 -3.38
C PHE A 89 12.52 12.86 -2.68
N CYS A 90 12.57 12.97 -1.34
CA CYS A 90 13.75 12.59 -0.56
C CYS A 90 14.11 11.10 -0.75
N ALA A 91 13.10 10.23 -0.72
CA ALA A 91 13.31 8.80 -0.89
C ALA A 91 13.81 8.46 -2.31
N ASP A 92 13.19 9.03 -3.35
CA ASP A 92 13.61 8.82 -4.75
C ASP A 92 15.02 9.37 -5.01
N TYR A 93 15.35 10.54 -4.44
CA TYR A 93 16.68 11.14 -4.53
C TYR A 93 17.78 10.24 -3.95
N MET A 94 17.45 9.47 -2.93
CA MET A 94 18.40 8.57 -2.26
C MET A 94 18.44 7.16 -2.84
N MET A 95 17.47 6.79 -3.69
CA MET A 95 17.32 5.42 -4.19
C MET A 95 18.53 4.95 -5.01
N ASP A 96 19.10 5.84 -5.82
CA ASP A 96 20.27 5.55 -6.65
C ASP A 96 21.60 5.81 -5.92
N LYS A 97 21.56 6.20 -4.66
CA LYS A 97 22.75 6.46 -3.86
C LYS A 97 23.08 5.28 -2.98
N ALA A 98 24.34 4.87 -2.99
CA ALA A 98 24.83 3.88 -2.05
C ALA A 98 24.81 4.48 -0.63
N VAL A 99 23.75 4.19 0.12
CA VAL A 99 23.69 4.51 1.55
C VAL A 99 24.37 3.38 2.29
N ALA A 100 25.43 3.68 3.04
CA ALA A 100 26.04 2.71 3.92
C ALA A 100 24.99 2.29 4.97
N VAL A 101 24.59 1.03 4.93
CA VAL A 101 23.71 0.46 5.94
C VAL A 101 24.59 0.07 7.13
N GLU A 102 24.52 0.85 8.21
CA GLU A 102 25.18 0.46 9.45
C GLU A 102 24.49 -0.76 10.04
N LYS A 103 25.24 -1.85 10.11
CA LYS A 103 24.79 -3.08 10.77
C LYS A 103 25.05 -2.92 12.27
N ALA A 104 23.99 -3.05 13.08
CA ALA A 104 24.15 -3.01 14.53
C ALA A 104 24.90 -4.25 15.02
N GLU A 105 25.62 -4.11 16.13
CA GLU A 105 26.24 -5.26 16.81
C GLU A 105 25.16 -6.23 17.31
N PRO A 106 25.32 -7.54 17.09
CA PRO A 106 24.35 -8.54 17.53
C PRO A 106 24.13 -8.51 19.05
N ASN A 107 22.86 -8.44 19.46
CA ASN A 107 22.50 -8.48 20.88
C ASN A 107 22.25 -9.92 21.40
N GLY A 108 22.32 -10.93 20.54
CA GLY A 108 22.16 -12.34 20.87
C GLY A 108 20.72 -12.84 20.91
N HIS A 109 19.73 -11.98 20.67
CA HIS A 109 18.30 -12.33 20.70
C HIS A 109 17.73 -12.57 19.31
N LYS A 110 16.84 -13.57 19.17
CA LYS A 110 16.20 -13.97 17.91
C LYS A 110 14.71 -13.70 17.89
N VAL A 111 14.21 -13.11 16.82
CA VAL A 111 12.79 -12.80 16.64
C VAL A 111 12.30 -13.35 15.31
N ALA A 112 11.20 -14.11 15.34
CA ALA A 112 10.47 -14.51 14.13
C ALA A 112 9.37 -13.51 13.82
N VAL A 113 9.18 -13.22 12.53
CA VAL A 113 8.14 -12.33 12.02
C VAL A 113 7.31 -13.11 11.00
N VAL A 114 6.01 -13.25 11.26
CA VAL A 114 5.07 -14.00 10.40
C VAL A 114 4.35 -13.05 9.46
N GLY A 115 4.57 -13.24 8.16
CA GLY A 115 4.11 -12.37 7.07
C GLY A 115 5.17 -11.34 6.67
N GLY A 116 5.27 -11.03 5.39
CA GLY A 116 6.25 -10.11 4.80
C GLY A 116 5.66 -8.76 4.38
N GLY A 117 4.51 -8.37 4.94
CA GLY A 117 3.83 -7.11 4.62
C GLY A 117 4.46 -5.88 5.29
N PRO A 118 3.91 -4.66 5.05
CA PRO A 118 4.52 -3.41 5.51
C PRO A 118 4.73 -3.32 7.02
N SER A 119 3.82 -3.87 7.85
CA SER A 119 4.00 -3.89 9.30
C SER A 119 5.20 -4.76 9.72
N SER A 120 5.33 -5.91 9.10
CA SER A 120 6.41 -6.86 9.34
C SER A 120 7.76 -6.32 8.88
N LEU A 121 7.81 -5.71 7.69
CA LEU A 121 9.02 -5.06 7.18
C LEU A 121 9.47 -3.92 8.11
N THR A 122 8.53 -3.14 8.65
CA THR A 122 8.84 -2.08 9.61
C THR A 122 9.42 -2.64 10.91
N VAL A 123 8.74 -3.63 11.53
CA VAL A 123 9.20 -4.27 12.77
C VAL A 123 10.57 -4.92 12.58
N ALA A 124 10.76 -5.64 11.47
CA ALA A 124 12.04 -6.29 11.17
C ALA A 124 13.17 -5.26 11.02
N GLY A 125 12.92 -4.15 10.32
CA GLY A 125 13.90 -3.08 10.17
C GLY A 125 14.27 -2.40 11.49
N ASP A 126 13.28 -2.14 12.35
CA ASP A 126 13.52 -1.51 13.64
C ASP A 126 14.26 -2.44 14.60
N LEU A 127 13.92 -3.72 14.62
CA LEU A 127 14.64 -4.73 15.41
C LEU A 127 16.08 -4.95 14.92
N ALA A 128 16.29 -4.98 13.60
CA ALA A 128 17.63 -5.11 13.04
C ALA A 128 18.56 -3.96 13.42
N LYS A 129 18.04 -2.71 13.48
CA LYS A 129 18.78 -1.54 13.98
C LYS A 129 19.22 -1.69 15.46
N LEU A 130 18.50 -2.53 16.22
CA LEU A 130 18.79 -2.81 17.63
C LEU A 130 19.66 -4.06 17.82
N GLY A 131 20.13 -4.69 16.73
CA GLY A 131 21.02 -5.84 16.77
C GLY A 131 20.33 -7.21 16.95
N TYR A 132 19.01 -7.29 16.82
CA TYR A 132 18.29 -8.57 16.83
C TYR A 132 18.55 -9.38 15.57
N ASP A 133 18.62 -10.71 15.72
CA ASP A 133 18.57 -11.67 14.62
C ASP A 133 17.10 -11.88 14.20
N VAL A 134 16.72 -11.32 13.07
CA VAL A 134 15.31 -11.29 12.63
C VAL A 134 15.12 -12.14 11.40
N THR A 135 14.15 -13.07 11.46
CA THR A 135 13.71 -13.86 10.31
C THR A 135 12.25 -13.59 10.01
N ILE A 136 11.94 -13.16 8.79
CA ILE A 136 10.58 -13.00 8.24
C ILE A 136 10.19 -14.31 7.53
N TYR A 137 9.03 -14.85 7.87
CA TYR A 137 8.40 -15.99 7.22
C TYR A 137 7.21 -15.51 6.38
N GLU A 138 7.36 -15.52 5.06
CA GLU A 138 6.35 -15.04 4.11
C GLU A 138 5.67 -16.22 3.40
N ALA A 139 4.34 -16.21 3.36
CA ALA A 139 3.55 -17.27 2.73
C ALA A 139 3.70 -17.29 1.20
N PHE A 140 3.86 -16.14 0.57
CA PHE A 140 4.03 -16.03 -0.87
C PHE A 140 5.50 -16.24 -1.31
N HIS A 141 5.70 -16.31 -2.61
CA HIS A 141 7.02 -16.45 -3.23
C HIS A 141 7.84 -15.14 -3.21
N THR A 142 7.27 -14.03 -2.78
CA THR A 142 7.93 -12.73 -2.61
C THR A 142 7.39 -12.00 -1.39
N ALA A 143 8.27 -11.30 -0.68
CA ALA A 143 7.88 -10.43 0.42
C ALA A 143 7.29 -9.11 -0.11
N GLY A 144 6.65 -8.36 0.78
CA GLY A 144 6.02 -7.07 0.50
C GLY A 144 4.52 -7.05 0.80
N GLY A 145 3.88 -8.23 0.92
CA GLY A 145 2.45 -8.33 1.22
C GLY A 145 1.60 -7.50 0.25
N VAL A 146 0.67 -6.70 0.78
CA VAL A 146 -0.22 -5.84 -0.02
C VAL A 146 0.52 -4.87 -0.95
N LEU A 147 1.76 -4.48 -0.63
CA LEU A 147 2.58 -3.62 -1.49
C LEU A 147 2.92 -4.33 -2.81
N MET A 148 3.03 -5.65 -2.80
CA MET A 148 3.33 -6.48 -3.97
C MET A 148 2.08 -7.00 -4.66
N TYR A 149 1.12 -7.59 -3.91
CA TYR A 149 -0.04 -8.23 -4.51
C TYR A 149 -1.24 -7.31 -4.72
N GLY A 150 -1.40 -6.26 -3.88
CA GLY A 150 -2.62 -5.44 -3.85
C GLY A 150 -2.50 -4.13 -4.61
N ILE A 151 -1.45 -3.35 -4.39
CA ILE A 151 -1.28 -2.03 -4.99
C ILE A 151 -0.73 -2.18 -6.42
N PRO A 152 -1.38 -1.59 -7.44
CA PRO A 152 -0.94 -1.72 -8.83
C PRO A 152 0.43 -1.09 -9.12
N GLU A 153 1.10 -1.62 -10.14
CA GLU A 153 2.41 -1.14 -10.61
C GLU A 153 2.41 0.37 -10.91
N PHE A 154 1.33 0.90 -11.49
CA PHE A 154 1.21 2.31 -11.84
C PHE A 154 1.08 3.26 -10.64
N ARG A 155 0.77 2.74 -9.44
CA ARG A 155 0.77 3.50 -8.18
C ARG A 155 2.04 3.28 -7.37
N LEU A 156 2.49 2.03 -7.30
CA LEU A 156 3.65 1.61 -6.54
C LEU A 156 4.48 0.61 -7.36
N PRO A 157 5.47 1.07 -8.13
CA PRO A 157 6.36 0.20 -8.88
C PRO A 157 7.01 -0.85 -7.97
N LYS A 158 7.00 -2.11 -8.41
CA LYS A 158 7.49 -3.23 -7.58
C LYS A 158 9.00 -3.17 -7.34
N ALA A 159 9.74 -2.55 -8.24
CA ALA A 159 11.17 -2.29 -8.06
C ALA A 159 11.45 -1.43 -6.81
N ILE A 160 10.57 -0.45 -6.50
CA ILE A 160 10.69 0.38 -5.30
C ILE A 160 10.48 -0.45 -4.04
N VAL A 161 9.47 -1.33 -4.05
CA VAL A 161 9.20 -2.23 -2.91
C VAL A 161 10.37 -3.18 -2.71
N GLN A 162 10.90 -3.74 -3.81
CA GLN A 162 12.06 -4.63 -3.76
C GLN A 162 13.29 -3.92 -3.20
N HIS A 163 13.54 -2.68 -3.61
CA HIS A 163 14.65 -1.87 -3.08
C HIS A 163 14.56 -1.68 -1.55
N GLU A 164 13.36 -1.40 -1.02
CA GLU A 164 13.16 -1.29 0.43
C GLU A 164 13.38 -2.64 1.14
N ILE A 165 13.00 -3.75 0.52
CA ILE A 165 13.24 -5.11 1.04
C ILE A 165 14.74 -5.43 1.02
N ASP A 166 15.44 -5.08 -0.05
CA ASP A 166 16.89 -5.29 -0.19
C ASP A 166 17.66 -4.50 0.88
N ASN A 167 17.21 -3.28 1.22
CA ASN A 167 17.78 -2.52 2.32
C ASN A 167 17.66 -3.26 3.67
N LEU A 168 16.55 -3.97 3.92
CA LEU A 168 16.38 -4.76 5.13
C LEU A 168 17.30 -6.00 5.13
N THR A 169 17.42 -6.70 4.01
CA THR A 169 18.33 -7.85 3.91
C THR A 169 19.80 -7.43 4.07
N ASN A 170 20.17 -6.26 3.56
CA ASN A 170 21.49 -5.67 3.77
C ASN A 170 21.76 -5.33 5.24
N MET A 171 20.72 -5.03 6.03
CA MET A 171 20.83 -4.87 7.49
C MET A 171 20.97 -6.19 8.25
N GLY A 172 20.80 -7.34 7.58
CA GLY A 172 20.90 -8.67 8.15
C GLY A 172 19.57 -9.34 8.47
N VAL A 173 18.44 -8.78 8.00
CA VAL A 173 17.13 -9.45 8.11
C VAL A 173 17.09 -10.63 7.14
N HIS A 174 16.74 -11.81 7.66
CA HIS A 174 16.51 -13.00 6.85
C HIS A 174 15.06 -13.07 6.38
N ILE A 175 14.84 -13.42 5.11
CA ILE A 175 13.48 -13.57 4.55
C ILE A 175 13.34 -14.97 3.95
N MET A 176 12.41 -15.73 4.50
CA MET A 176 12.04 -17.07 4.03
C MET A 176 10.65 -17.01 3.37
N THR A 177 10.62 -17.16 2.07
CA THR A 177 9.39 -17.19 1.27
C THR A 177 8.79 -18.60 1.18
N ASN A 178 7.53 -18.71 0.72
CA ASN A 178 6.78 -19.98 0.62
C ASN A 178 6.59 -20.69 1.97
N MET A 179 6.56 -19.91 3.06
CA MET A 179 6.44 -20.42 4.43
C MET A 179 5.10 -20.02 5.04
N VAL A 180 4.11 -20.89 4.93
CA VAL A 180 2.78 -20.70 5.52
C VAL A 180 2.80 -21.13 6.98
N ILE A 181 3.07 -20.18 7.89
CA ILE A 181 3.08 -20.46 9.33
C ILE A 181 1.67 -20.84 9.81
N GLY A 182 1.60 -21.87 10.64
CA GLY A 182 0.37 -22.56 11.01
C GLY A 182 0.04 -23.77 10.11
N ARG A 183 0.82 -23.97 9.01
CA ARG A 183 0.73 -25.16 8.14
C ARG A 183 2.08 -25.86 8.01
N VAL A 184 3.13 -25.12 7.67
CA VAL A 184 4.50 -25.66 7.52
C VAL A 184 5.18 -25.75 8.87
N LEU A 185 5.06 -24.70 9.68
CA LEU A 185 5.54 -24.61 11.06
C LEU A 185 4.45 -23.98 11.92
N SER A 186 4.30 -24.47 13.13
CA SER A 186 3.50 -23.82 14.17
C SER A 186 4.29 -22.73 14.90
N ILE A 187 3.62 -21.92 15.71
CA ILE A 187 4.28 -20.94 16.59
C ILE A 187 5.16 -21.64 17.62
N ASP A 188 4.69 -22.77 18.19
CA ASP A 188 5.45 -23.53 19.19
C ASP A 188 6.73 -24.12 18.60
N GLU A 189 6.70 -24.59 17.36
CA GLU A 189 7.90 -25.04 16.65
C GLU A 189 8.88 -23.90 16.40
N LEU A 190 8.41 -22.69 16.03
CA LEU A 190 9.28 -21.52 15.92
C LEU A 190 9.95 -21.20 17.28
N MET A 191 9.20 -21.21 18.37
CA MET A 191 9.77 -21.02 19.73
C MET A 191 10.79 -22.12 20.04
N GLY A 192 10.50 -23.37 19.66
CA GLY A 192 11.43 -24.51 19.80
C GLY A 192 12.72 -24.37 18.98
N MET A 193 12.71 -23.59 17.90
CA MET A 193 13.89 -23.27 17.08
C MET A 193 14.77 -22.17 17.68
N GLY A 194 14.43 -21.67 18.88
CA GLY A 194 15.21 -20.69 19.62
C GLY A 194 14.81 -19.24 19.36
N TYR A 195 13.66 -19.00 18.72
CA TYR A 195 13.08 -17.66 18.69
C TYR A 195 12.50 -17.30 20.07
N GLU A 196 12.82 -16.13 20.57
CA GLU A 196 12.38 -15.66 21.87
C GLU A 196 11.05 -14.87 21.81
N ALA A 197 10.72 -14.39 20.62
CA ALA A 197 9.45 -13.73 20.34
C ALA A 197 9.00 -14.00 18.91
N VAL A 198 7.67 -13.94 18.71
CA VAL A 198 7.05 -14.06 17.39
C VAL A 198 6.12 -12.86 17.17
N PHE A 199 6.38 -12.06 16.14
CA PHE A 199 5.47 -11.02 15.69
C PHE A 199 4.55 -11.56 14.59
N VAL A 200 3.24 -11.42 14.77
CA VAL A 200 2.24 -11.88 13.77
C VAL A 200 1.71 -10.71 12.97
N GLY A 201 2.21 -10.57 11.74
CA GLY A 201 1.82 -9.55 10.77
C GLY A 201 1.23 -10.13 9.50
N SER A 202 0.37 -11.16 9.62
CA SER A 202 -0.21 -11.93 8.51
C SER A 202 -1.20 -11.15 7.62
N GLY A 203 -1.56 -9.94 8.00
CA GLY A 203 -2.46 -9.08 7.25
C GLY A 203 -3.94 -9.48 7.35
N ALA A 204 -4.78 -8.83 6.53
CA ALA A 204 -6.22 -9.03 6.46
C ALA A 204 -6.66 -9.34 5.00
N GLY A 205 -6.01 -10.34 4.39
CA GLY A 205 -6.21 -10.70 2.98
C GLY A 205 -7.52 -11.43 2.66
N LEU A 206 -8.28 -11.88 3.66
CA LEU A 206 -9.56 -12.56 3.44
C LEU A 206 -10.62 -11.56 2.92
N PRO A 207 -11.23 -11.84 1.74
CA PRO A 207 -12.24 -10.97 1.17
C PRO A 207 -13.54 -11.04 1.99
N ARG A 208 -14.29 -9.93 1.98
CA ARG A 208 -15.66 -9.89 2.45
C ARG A 208 -16.59 -9.84 1.26
N PHE A 209 -17.42 -10.88 1.13
CA PHE A 209 -18.49 -10.92 0.14
C PHE A 209 -19.72 -10.18 0.65
N MET A 210 -20.60 -9.80 -0.26
CA MET A 210 -21.83 -9.04 0.06
C MET A 210 -22.93 -9.91 0.68
N GLY A 211 -22.87 -11.23 0.45
CA GLY A 211 -23.88 -12.19 0.87
C GLY A 211 -25.14 -12.16 0.00
N ILE A 212 -24.98 -11.87 -1.29
CA ILE A 212 -26.09 -11.81 -2.25
C ILE A 212 -26.08 -13.00 -3.22
N GLU A 213 -27.22 -13.30 -3.81
CA GLU A 213 -27.36 -14.36 -4.81
C GLU A 213 -26.45 -14.07 -6.03
N GLY A 214 -25.74 -15.10 -6.48
CA GLY A 214 -24.90 -15.04 -7.68
C GLY A 214 -23.43 -14.67 -7.45
N GLU A 215 -22.97 -14.44 -6.22
CA GLU A 215 -21.55 -14.13 -5.94
C GLU A 215 -20.57 -15.25 -6.30
N GLY A 216 -21.06 -16.49 -6.48
CA GLY A 216 -20.25 -17.64 -6.91
C GLY A 216 -20.18 -17.85 -8.42
N LEU A 217 -20.77 -16.97 -9.22
CA LEU A 217 -20.76 -17.09 -10.69
C LEU A 217 -19.37 -16.80 -11.26
N VAL A 218 -19.10 -17.44 -12.40
CA VAL A 218 -17.88 -17.20 -13.17
C VAL A 218 -17.87 -15.77 -13.67
N GLY A 219 -16.78 -15.05 -13.40
CA GLY A 219 -16.65 -13.62 -13.69
C GLY A 219 -16.87 -12.71 -12.47
N VAL A 220 -17.27 -13.28 -11.34
CA VAL A 220 -17.30 -12.58 -10.05
C VAL A 220 -16.01 -12.86 -9.29
N TYR A 221 -15.28 -11.82 -8.95
CA TYR A 221 -14.00 -11.90 -8.23
C TYR A 221 -14.03 -11.05 -6.96
N SER A 222 -13.34 -11.48 -5.95
CA SER A 222 -12.92 -10.52 -4.93
C SER A 222 -11.86 -9.57 -5.50
N ALA A 223 -11.85 -8.31 -5.05
CA ALA A 223 -10.83 -7.37 -5.50
C ALA A 223 -9.40 -7.85 -5.15
N ASN A 224 -9.23 -8.53 -4.01
CA ASN A 224 -7.94 -9.12 -3.64
C ASN A 224 -7.47 -10.19 -4.63
N GLU A 225 -8.36 -11.09 -5.04
CA GLU A 225 -8.04 -12.11 -6.03
C GLU A 225 -7.67 -11.47 -7.38
N TYR A 226 -8.51 -10.55 -7.85
CA TYR A 226 -8.30 -9.86 -9.12
C TYR A 226 -6.95 -9.12 -9.14
N LEU A 227 -6.68 -8.32 -8.11
CA LEU A 227 -5.43 -7.57 -7.99
C LEU A 227 -4.21 -8.48 -7.79
N THR A 228 -4.34 -9.60 -7.06
CA THR A 228 -3.26 -10.57 -6.89
C THR A 228 -2.87 -11.20 -8.23
N ARG A 229 -3.85 -11.58 -9.06
CA ARG A 229 -3.59 -12.10 -10.42
C ARG A 229 -2.86 -11.07 -11.28
N ILE A 230 -3.25 -9.80 -11.20
CA ILE A 230 -2.64 -8.72 -11.97
C ILE A 230 -1.23 -8.40 -11.46
N ASN A 231 -1.10 -8.10 -10.17
CA ASN A 231 0.13 -7.52 -9.64
C ASN A 231 1.19 -8.58 -9.29
N LEU A 232 0.82 -9.60 -8.51
CA LEU A 232 1.75 -10.62 -8.06
C LEU A 232 2.02 -11.65 -9.16
N MET A 233 0.95 -12.12 -9.83
CA MET A 233 1.03 -13.13 -10.88
C MET A 233 1.18 -12.51 -12.29
N LYS A 234 1.29 -11.20 -12.38
CA LYS A 234 1.64 -10.40 -13.58
C LYS A 234 0.74 -10.64 -14.80
N ALA A 235 -0.57 -10.85 -14.58
CA ALA A 235 -1.54 -11.12 -15.65
C ALA A 235 -1.66 -10.02 -16.71
N TYR A 236 -1.05 -8.85 -16.49
CA TYR A 236 -0.98 -7.75 -17.45
C TYR A 236 0.16 -7.88 -18.46
N LYS A 237 1.07 -8.86 -18.27
CA LYS A 237 2.21 -9.08 -19.17
C LYS A 237 1.93 -10.24 -20.13
N ASP A 238 2.33 -10.07 -21.36
CA ASP A 238 2.12 -11.07 -22.42
C ASP A 238 3.00 -12.33 -22.27
N ASP A 239 4.09 -12.22 -21.52
CA ASP A 239 5.02 -13.33 -21.24
C ASP A 239 4.62 -14.17 -20.00
N TYR A 240 3.43 -13.90 -19.42
CA TYR A 240 2.89 -14.63 -18.28
C TYR A 240 1.56 -15.28 -18.63
N GLU A 241 1.42 -16.58 -18.34
CA GLU A 241 0.23 -17.39 -18.62
C GLU A 241 -0.83 -17.31 -17.49
N THR A 242 -0.82 -16.24 -16.69
CA THR A 242 -1.79 -16.07 -15.60
C THR A 242 -3.18 -15.83 -16.16
N PRO A 243 -4.15 -16.72 -15.86
CA PRO A 243 -5.50 -16.56 -16.38
C PRO A 243 -6.20 -15.38 -15.72
N ILE A 244 -6.71 -14.47 -16.57
CA ILE A 244 -7.55 -13.35 -16.13
C ILE A 244 -8.67 -13.16 -17.15
N MET A 245 -9.89 -12.97 -16.67
CA MET A 245 -11.01 -12.65 -17.55
C MET A 245 -10.94 -11.18 -17.95
N LYS A 246 -10.84 -10.93 -19.24
CA LYS A 246 -10.96 -9.59 -19.84
C LYS A 246 -12.41 -9.38 -20.24
N SER A 247 -13.09 -8.47 -19.56
CA SER A 247 -14.51 -8.17 -19.81
C SER A 247 -14.67 -6.77 -20.38
N LYS A 248 -15.66 -6.58 -21.26
CA LYS A 248 -15.99 -5.26 -21.81
C LYS A 248 -16.58 -4.33 -20.75
N ASN A 249 -17.45 -4.85 -19.92
CA ASN A 249 -18.12 -4.09 -18.86
C ASN A 249 -17.71 -4.68 -17.51
N VAL A 250 -17.21 -3.83 -16.61
CA VAL A 250 -16.75 -4.23 -15.27
C VAL A 250 -17.42 -3.35 -14.23
N ALA A 251 -18.06 -3.98 -13.24
CA ALA A 251 -18.58 -3.29 -12.08
C ALA A 251 -17.74 -3.64 -10.84
N VAL A 252 -17.21 -2.63 -10.18
CA VAL A 252 -16.43 -2.76 -8.94
C VAL A 252 -17.27 -2.24 -7.78
N VAL A 253 -17.61 -3.11 -6.85
CA VAL A 253 -18.43 -2.77 -5.69
C VAL A 253 -17.57 -2.35 -4.51
N GLY A 254 -17.64 -1.08 -4.18
CA GLY A 254 -16.86 -0.49 -3.08
C GLY A 254 -16.38 0.92 -3.40
N GLY A 255 -15.95 1.65 -2.38
CA GLY A 255 -15.51 3.05 -2.52
C GLY A 255 -14.14 3.32 -1.90
N GLY A 256 -13.37 2.29 -1.52
CA GLY A 256 -12.03 2.44 -0.96
C GLY A 256 -10.92 2.43 -2.00
N ASN A 257 -9.68 2.63 -1.58
CA ASN A 257 -8.51 2.61 -2.47
C ASN A 257 -8.38 1.29 -3.26
N VAL A 258 -8.75 0.16 -2.64
CA VAL A 258 -8.73 -1.15 -3.32
C VAL A 258 -9.73 -1.19 -4.49
N ALA A 259 -10.90 -0.55 -4.34
CA ALA A 259 -11.88 -0.45 -5.41
C ALA A 259 -11.35 0.44 -6.56
N MET A 260 -10.71 1.57 -6.24
CA MET A 260 -10.05 2.43 -7.25
C MET A 260 -8.97 1.65 -8.00
N ASP A 261 -8.13 0.90 -7.27
CA ASP A 261 -7.07 0.08 -7.84
C ASP A 261 -7.62 -1.01 -8.77
N ALA A 262 -8.69 -1.71 -8.36
CA ALA A 262 -9.31 -2.75 -9.17
C ALA A 262 -9.98 -2.15 -10.44
N ALA A 263 -10.69 -1.04 -10.31
CA ALA A 263 -11.37 -0.38 -11.42
C ALA A 263 -10.36 0.16 -12.45
N ARG A 264 -9.33 0.87 -12.01
CA ARG A 264 -8.27 1.39 -12.88
C ARG A 264 -7.49 0.26 -13.55
N SER A 265 -7.26 -0.84 -12.84
CA SER A 265 -6.62 -2.03 -13.43
C SER A 265 -7.49 -2.67 -14.51
N ALA A 266 -8.81 -2.76 -14.30
CA ALA A 266 -9.74 -3.29 -15.29
C ALA A 266 -9.77 -2.42 -16.56
N MET A 267 -9.83 -1.08 -16.40
CA MET A 267 -9.77 -0.13 -17.51
C MET A 267 -8.48 -0.32 -18.31
N ARG A 268 -7.34 -0.41 -17.64
CA ARG A 268 -6.01 -0.58 -18.29
C ARG A 268 -5.83 -1.96 -18.93
N LEU A 269 -6.58 -2.98 -18.52
CA LEU A 269 -6.62 -4.30 -19.17
C LEU A 269 -7.56 -4.35 -20.38
N GLY A 270 -8.21 -3.23 -20.73
CA GLY A 270 -8.98 -3.09 -21.95
C GLY A 270 -10.49 -3.21 -21.79
N ALA A 271 -11.03 -3.02 -20.58
CA ALA A 271 -12.47 -2.86 -20.41
C ALA A 271 -12.98 -1.60 -21.13
N GLU A 272 -14.12 -1.71 -21.80
CA GLU A 272 -14.75 -0.59 -22.51
C GLU A 272 -15.47 0.35 -21.53
N HIS A 273 -16.12 -0.23 -20.51
CA HIS A 273 -16.83 0.50 -19.47
C HIS A 273 -16.50 -0.07 -18.10
N VAL A 274 -16.14 0.80 -17.16
CA VAL A 274 -15.85 0.43 -15.78
C VAL A 274 -16.67 1.31 -14.83
N TYR A 275 -17.37 0.68 -13.90
CA TYR A 275 -18.25 1.33 -12.93
C TYR A 275 -17.77 1.08 -11.52
N ILE A 276 -17.68 2.13 -10.72
CA ILE A 276 -17.62 2.03 -9.25
C ILE A 276 -19.05 2.06 -8.72
N VAL A 277 -19.51 0.98 -8.11
CA VAL A 277 -20.83 0.91 -7.47
C VAL A 277 -20.67 1.11 -5.97
N TYR A 278 -21.18 2.21 -5.45
CA TYR A 278 -21.00 2.57 -4.05
C TYR A 278 -22.30 2.97 -3.36
N ARG A 279 -22.51 2.42 -2.17
CA ARG A 279 -23.78 2.56 -1.41
C ARG A 279 -24.03 3.94 -0.79
N ARG A 280 -23.01 4.82 -0.74
CA ARG A 280 -23.10 6.17 -0.18
C ARG A 280 -22.80 7.21 -1.27
N SER A 281 -22.74 8.48 -0.87
CA SER A 281 -22.44 9.61 -1.75
C SER A 281 -20.95 9.68 -2.13
N MET A 282 -20.64 10.55 -3.10
CA MET A 282 -19.25 10.86 -3.50
C MET A 282 -18.43 11.41 -2.32
N ASP A 283 -19.02 12.24 -1.47
CA ASP A 283 -18.36 12.87 -0.33
C ASP A 283 -17.96 11.87 0.77
N GLU A 284 -18.61 10.72 0.79
CA GLU A 284 -18.37 9.65 1.77
C GLU A 284 -17.44 8.55 1.25
N LEU A 285 -16.82 8.73 0.08
CA LEU A 285 -15.84 7.78 -0.44
C LEU A 285 -14.63 7.72 0.50
N PRO A 286 -14.26 6.53 1.02
CA PRO A 286 -13.10 6.41 1.89
C PRO A 286 -11.78 6.35 1.12
N ALA A 287 -11.80 6.32 -0.20
CA ALA A 287 -10.60 6.38 -1.03
C ALA A 287 -9.93 7.75 -0.92
N ARG A 288 -8.63 7.81 -1.18
CA ARG A 288 -7.91 9.07 -1.35
C ARG A 288 -8.56 9.91 -2.46
N LYS A 289 -8.71 11.21 -2.21
CA LYS A 289 -9.29 12.14 -3.20
C LYS A 289 -8.53 12.12 -4.52
N GLU A 290 -7.20 12.05 -4.46
CA GLU A 290 -6.34 11.93 -5.62
C GLU A 290 -6.63 10.66 -6.45
N GLU A 291 -6.88 9.51 -5.78
CA GLU A 291 -7.21 8.25 -6.47
C GLU A 291 -8.61 8.27 -7.09
N VAL A 292 -9.57 8.93 -6.44
CA VAL A 292 -10.91 9.16 -7.03
C VAL A 292 -10.80 10.03 -8.28
N HIS A 293 -10.02 11.11 -8.21
CA HIS A 293 -9.79 12.01 -9.35
C HIS A 293 -9.12 11.28 -10.51
N HIS A 294 -8.05 10.51 -10.24
CA HIS A 294 -7.40 9.70 -11.28
C HIS A 294 -8.35 8.67 -11.91
N ALA A 295 -9.24 8.05 -11.12
CA ALA A 295 -10.24 7.13 -11.65
C ALA A 295 -11.22 7.84 -12.59
N GLN A 296 -11.65 9.06 -12.25
CA GLN A 296 -12.50 9.89 -13.10
C GLN A 296 -11.79 10.33 -14.39
N GLU A 297 -10.53 10.74 -14.31
CA GLU A 297 -9.71 11.10 -15.48
C GLU A 297 -9.52 9.92 -16.45
N GLU A 298 -9.44 8.69 -15.93
CA GLU A 298 -9.37 7.46 -16.74
C GLU A 298 -10.73 7.03 -17.30
N GLY A 299 -11.81 7.78 -17.06
CA GLY A 299 -13.14 7.52 -17.61
C GLY A 299 -13.97 6.52 -16.82
N ILE A 300 -13.62 6.23 -15.57
CA ILE A 300 -14.40 5.35 -14.70
C ILE A 300 -15.65 6.08 -14.21
N GLU A 301 -16.81 5.45 -14.36
CA GLU A 301 -18.10 5.99 -13.95
C GLU A 301 -18.42 5.63 -12.49
N PHE A 302 -19.03 6.58 -11.75
CA PHE A 302 -19.38 6.38 -10.35
C PHE A 302 -20.90 6.27 -10.19
N LEU A 303 -21.38 5.08 -9.89
CA LEU A 303 -22.76 4.80 -9.54
C LEU A 303 -22.91 4.82 -8.01
N VAL A 304 -22.99 6.03 -7.46
CA VAL A 304 -23.17 6.24 -6.01
C VAL A 304 -24.62 6.08 -5.59
N LEU A 305 -24.87 5.91 -4.28
CA LEU A 305 -26.18 5.61 -3.70
C LEU A 305 -26.81 4.32 -4.27
N ASN A 306 -25.98 3.44 -4.78
CA ASN A 306 -26.37 2.16 -5.36
C ASN A 306 -25.84 1.00 -4.52
N ASN A 307 -26.66 -0.02 -4.29
CA ASN A 307 -26.26 -1.24 -3.59
C ASN A 307 -26.68 -2.46 -4.39
N PRO A 308 -25.75 -3.34 -4.78
CA PRO A 308 -26.09 -4.58 -5.47
C PRO A 308 -26.96 -5.48 -4.58
N VAL A 309 -27.92 -6.14 -5.16
CA VAL A 309 -28.86 -7.05 -4.46
C VAL A 309 -28.84 -8.46 -5.03
N LYS A 310 -28.46 -8.60 -6.29
CA LYS A 310 -28.41 -9.88 -6.99
C LYS A 310 -27.48 -9.81 -8.19
N ILE A 311 -26.77 -10.90 -8.45
CA ILE A 311 -25.99 -11.12 -9.67
C ILE A 311 -26.65 -12.27 -10.43
N VAL A 312 -26.85 -12.11 -11.74
CA VAL A 312 -27.50 -13.09 -12.60
C VAL A 312 -26.48 -13.64 -13.59
N GLY A 313 -26.53 -14.95 -13.77
CA GLY A 313 -25.70 -15.68 -14.74
C GLY A 313 -26.50 -16.19 -15.92
N ASP A 314 -25.80 -16.59 -16.96
CA ASP A 314 -26.33 -17.38 -18.08
C ASP A 314 -26.47 -18.87 -17.70
N GLU A 315 -26.90 -19.67 -18.65
CA GLU A 315 -27.05 -21.12 -18.50
C GLU A 315 -25.74 -21.87 -18.20
N ASN A 316 -24.60 -21.25 -18.51
CA ASN A 316 -23.26 -21.79 -18.26
C ASN A 316 -22.67 -21.28 -16.94
N GLY A 317 -23.41 -20.47 -16.17
CA GLY A 317 -23.00 -19.91 -14.89
C GLY A 317 -22.06 -18.72 -15.00
N HIS A 318 -21.96 -18.04 -16.16
CA HIS A 318 -21.20 -16.82 -16.31
C HIS A 318 -22.06 -15.59 -15.99
N VAL A 319 -21.46 -14.61 -15.31
CA VAL A 319 -22.15 -13.36 -14.97
C VAL A 319 -22.59 -12.60 -16.22
N THR A 320 -23.85 -12.15 -16.24
CA THR A 320 -24.43 -11.35 -17.32
C THR A 320 -24.83 -9.98 -16.84
N VAL A 321 -25.48 -9.87 -15.68
CA VAL A 321 -26.05 -8.64 -15.15
C VAL A 321 -25.97 -8.62 -13.63
N SER A 322 -25.80 -7.42 -13.06
CA SER A 322 -25.98 -7.14 -11.62
C SER A 322 -27.16 -6.18 -11.45
N TYR A 323 -28.09 -6.55 -10.58
CA TYR A 323 -29.19 -5.68 -10.17
C TYR A 323 -28.77 -4.85 -8.95
N THR A 324 -29.04 -3.54 -9.01
CA THR A 324 -28.79 -2.62 -7.91
C THR A 324 -30.07 -1.93 -7.45
N HIS A 325 -30.16 -1.60 -6.17
CA HIS A 325 -31.17 -0.69 -5.65
C HIS A 325 -30.59 0.70 -5.46
N LEU A 326 -31.31 1.70 -5.98
CA LEU A 326 -31.03 3.10 -5.67
C LEU A 326 -31.40 3.34 -4.20
N ARG A 327 -30.51 3.91 -3.44
CA ARG A 327 -30.80 4.38 -2.08
C ARG A 327 -31.25 5.83 -2.16
N ALA A 328 -32.41 6.11 -1.58
CA ALA A 328 -32.91 7.47 -1.41
C ALA A 328 -32.12 8.23 -0.35
#